data_cab56734b49cc67ede70b0f41e0eb3fb
#
_entry.id   cab56734b49cc67ede70b0f41e0eb3fb
#
_cell.length_a   1.000
_cell.length_b   1.000
_cell.length_c   1.000
_cell.angle_alpha   90.00
_cell.angle_beta   90.00
_cell.angle_gamma   90.00
#
_symmetry.space_group_name_H-M   'P 1'
#
loop_
_entity.id
_entity.type
_entity.pdbx_description
1 polymer ?
#
loop_
_entity_poly.entity_id
_entity_poly.type
_entity_poly.pdbx_seq_one_letter_code
_entity_poly.pdbx_strand_id
1 'polypeptide(L)'
;MFEIRIICDPADTDHILTALDTAFTAGPARHYPGREGQHRVYIRADHKHTPGPDVTDWPNATQAYANAPDPGGELVWLSNTEDRGREWLLRRAALMDRMASGLIPGYTASGSSALDLASRLMGLDGAVVGCNPRAYVRQQYAAWRQQQCGDHDTAARRVDDPGEDCGQAPCVCGPKAPF
;
A
#
# COMPACT_ATOMS: atom_id res chain seq x y z
N MET A 1 12.14 16.58 -8.41
CA MET A 1 12.60 17.97 -8.19
C MET A 1 11.73 18.93 -9.00
N PHE A 2 11.22 20.02 -8.41
CA PHE A 2 10.38 21.05 -9.03
C PHE A 2 10.78 22.44 -8.49
N GLU A 3 10.31 23.50 -9.13
CA GLU A 3 10.55 24.87 -8.68
C GLU A 3 9.25 25.47 -8.15
N ILE A 4 9.32 26.09 -6.98
CA ILE A 4 8.24 26.86 -6.37
C ILE A 4 8.55 28.34 -6.55
N ARG A 5 7.59 29.07 -7.10
CA ARG A 5 7.64 30.53 -7.16
C ARG A 5 6.62 31.10 -6.19
N ILE A 6 7.09 31.97 -5.29
CA ILE A 6 6.26 32.66 -4.30
C ILE A 6 6.28 34.16 -4.61
N ILE A 7 5.13 34.79 -4.48
CA ILE A 7 5.01 36.27 -4.51
C ILE A 7 4.24 36.64 -3.25
N CYS A 8 4.88 37.33 -2.32
CA CYS A 8 4.30 37.66 -1.02
C CYS A 8 4.85 38.97 -0.49
N ASP A 9 4.26 39.48 0.58
CA ASP A 9 4.84 40.58 1.34
C ASP A 9 6.16 40.13 2.00
N PRO A 10 7.14 41.06 2.13
CA PRO A 10 8.40 40.76 2.80
C PRO A 10 8.21 40.17 4.20
N ALA A 11 7.20 40.63 4.94
CA ALA A 11 6.91 40.19 6.30
C ALA A 11 6.45 38.71 6.38
N ASP A 12 5.83 38.20 5.33
CA ASP A 12 5.31 36.82 5.28
C ASP A 12 6.31 35.81 4.76
N THR A 13 7.42 36.27 4.20
CA THR A 13 8.41 35.44 3.51
C THR A 13 8.91 34.31 4.40
N ASP A 14 9.36 34.60 5.61
CA ASP A 14 9.95 33.62 6.52
C ASP A 14 8.92 32.61 7.01
N HIS A 15 7.68 33.03 7.23
CA HIS A 15 6.58 32.14 7.63
C HIS A 15 6.26 31.15 6.52
N ILE A 16 6.17 31.62 5.29
CA ILE A 16 5.90 30.76 4.12
C ILE A 16 7.05 29.78 3.88
N LEU A 17 8.30 30.24 4.00
CA LEU A 17 9.48 29.38 3.84
C LEU A 17 9.51 28.26 4.90
N THR A 18 9.19 28.60 6.15
CA THR A 18 9.09 27.62 7.24
C THR A 18 7.99 26.58 6.98
N ALA A 19 6.83 27.04 6.51
CA ALA A 19 5.73 26.12 6.15
C ALA A 19 6.12 25.20 4.99
N LEU A 20 6.80 25.71 3.98
CA LEU A 20 7.29 24.92 2.86
C LEU A 20 8.37 23.91 3.28
N ASP A 21 9.27 24.30 4.17
CA ASP A 21 10.30 23.38 4.70
C ASP A 21 9.68 22.24 5.55
N THR A 22 8.48 22.45 6.09
CA THR A 22 7.73 21.38 6.75
C THR A 22 7.20 20.35 5.74
N ALA A 23 6.75 20.78 4.56
CA ALA A 23 6.11 19.91 3.56
C ALA A 23 7.09 19.33 2.53
N PHE A 24 8.19 20.04 2.24
CA PHE A 24 9.14 19.70 1.18
C PHE A 24 10.59 19.75 1.68
N THR A 25 11.47 19.04 1.00
CA THR A 25 12.92 19.26 1.12
C THR A 25 13.26 20.46 0.25
N ALA A 26 13.36 21.64 0.86
CA ALA A 26 13.61 22.88 0.17
C ALA A 26 15.11 23.16 0.08
N GLY A 27 15.56 23.53 -1.11
CA GLY A 27 16.89 24.09 -1.33
C GLY A 27 16.96 25.59 -0.95
N PRO A 28 18.10 26.25 -1.14
CA PRO A 28 18.26 27.66 -0.80
C PRO A 28 17.29 28.55 -1.60
N ALA A 29 16.60 29.42 -0.89
CA ALA A 29 15.69 30.40 -1.46
C ALA A 29 16.48 31.51 -2.19
N ARG A 30 16.03 31.89 -3.39
CA ARG A 30 16.56 33.03 -4.16
C ARG A 30 15.54 34.14 -4.12
N HIS A 31 15.93 35.28 -3.58
CA HIS A 31 15.07 36.44 -3.39
C HIS A 31 15.27 37.48 -4.51
N TYR A 32 14.17 38.00 -5.02
CA TYR A 32 14.16 39.04 -6.02
C TYR A 32 13.12 40.11 -5.65
N PRO A 33 13.36 41.38 -5.96
CA PRO A 33 12.36 42.41 -5.79
C PRO A 33 11.15 42.16 -6.69
N GLY A 34 9.96 42.21 -6.11
CA GLY A 34 8.68 42.15 -6.82
C GLY A 34 8.21 43.52 -7.29
N ARG A 35 6.97 43.58 -7.79
CA ARG A 35 6.26 44.85 -8.04
C ARG A 35 5.58 45.29 -6.75
N GLU A 36 5.36 46.59 -6.61
CA GLU A 36 4.58 47.17 -5.49
C GLU A 36 5.09 46.79 -4.08
N GLY A 37 6.42 46.63 -3.93
CA GLY A 37 7.04 46.30 -2.65
C GLY A 37 6.99 44.81 -2.25
N GLN A 38 6.43 43.95 -3.07
CA GLN A 38 6.40 42.52 -2.83
C GLN A 38 7.77 41.85 -3.04
N HIS A 39 7.96 40.69 -2.43
CA HIS A 39 9.09 39.81 -2.70
C HIS A 39 8.70 38.69 -3.68
N ARG A 40 9.63 38.37 -4.57
CA ARG A 40 9.58 37.13 -5.37
C ARG A 40 10.64 36.17 -4.88
N VAL A 41 10.23 34.99 -4.49
CA VAL A 41 11.13 33.96 -4.00
C VAL A 41 11.03 32.76 -4.91
N TYR A 42 12.17 32.20 -5.31
CA TYR A 42 12.28 30.95 -6.08
C TYR A 42 13.01 29.93 -5.25
N ILE A 43 12.43 28.74 -5.13
CA ILE A 43 12.98 27.64 -4.34
C ILE A 43 12.94 26.38 -5.21
N ARG A 44 14.04 25.68 -5.31
CA ARG A 44 14.02 24.31 -5.79
C ARG A 44 13.62 23.41 -4.65
N ALA A 45 12.56 22.62 -4.85
CA ALA A 45 12.04 21.72 -3.85
C ALA A 45 11.93 20.30 -4.41
N ASP A 46 11.98 19.36 -3.51
CA ASP A 46 11.63 17.97 -3.77
C ASP A 46 10.65 17.51 -2.69
N HIS A 47 9.89 16.48 -3.00
CA HIS A 47 9.04 15.88 -1.97
C HIS A 47 9.92 15.46 -0.79
N LYS A 48 9.50 15.80 0.44
CA LYS A 48 10.15 15.24 1.62
C LYS A 48 10.09 13.73 1.49
N HIS A 49 11.24 13.12 1.41
CA HIS A 49 11.32 11.67 1.53
C HIS A 49 11.02 11.37 3.00
N THR A 50 9.74 11.24 3.35
CA THR A 50 9.38 10.57 4.59
C THR A 50 9.93 9.15 4.42
N PRO A 51 10.92 8.71 5.23
CA PRO A 51 11.29 7.30 5.21
C PRO A 51 9.98 6.54 5.36
N GLY A 52 9.58 5.85 4.32
CA GLY A 52 8.46 4.91 4.43
C GLY A 52 8.78 3.94 5.57
N PRO A 53 7.80 3.24 6.11
CA PRO A 53 8.06 2.19 7.09
C PRO A 53 9.19 1.34 6.54
N ASP A 54 10.11 0.94 7.42
CA ASP A 54 11.29 0.19 7.03
C ASP A 54 10.85 -1.02 6.19
N VAL A 55 11.04 -0.92 4.88
CA VAL A 55 10.56 -1.92 3.92
C VAL A 55 11.42 -3.19 3.94
N THR A 56 12.48 -3.21 4.72
CA THR A 56 13.36 -4.37 4.89
C THR A 56 12.61 -5.55 5.52
N ASP A 57 11.63 -5.30 6.38
CA ASP A 57 10.82 -6.32 7.03
C ASP A 57 9.56 -6.71 6.24
N TRP A 58 9.32 -6.11 5.09
CA TRP A 58 8.15 -6.44 4.30
C TRP A 58 8.31 -7.79 3.59
N PRO A 59 7.26 -8.64 3.58
CA PRO A 59 7.37 -9.96 2.99
C PRO A 59 7.65 -9.86 1.49
N ASN A 60 8.52 -10.73 1.00
CA ASN A 60 8.67 -10.94 -0.43
C ASN A 60 7.41 -11.63 -1.02
N ALA A 61 7.33 -11.78 -2.34
CA ALA A 61 6.14 -12.35 -2.97
C ALA A 61 5.83 -13.78 -2.50
N THR A 62 6.85 -14.62 -2.36
CA THR A 62 6.68 -16.02 -1.92
C THR A 62 6.17 -16.07 -0.48
N GLN A 63 6.71 -15.26 0.40
CA GLN A 63 6.27 -15.19 1.80
C GLN A 63 4.85 -14.64 1.94
N ALA A 64 4.55 -13.55 1.25
CA ALA A 64 3.23 -12.90 1.33
C ALA A 64 2.10 -13.81 0.86
N TYR A 65 2.36 -14.65 -0.12
CA TYR A 65 1.36 -15.48 -0.78
C TYR A 65 1.46 -16.98 -0.48
N ALA A 66 2.26 -17.37 0.52
CA ALA A 66 2.46 -18.79 0.88
C ALA A 66 1.13 -19.52 1.14
N ASN A 67 0.18 -18.85 1.79
CA ASN A 67 -1.14 -19.38 2.15
C ASN A 67 -2.26 -18.73 1.33
N ALA A 68 -1.97 -18.23 0.14
CA ALA A 68 -2.99 -17.62 -0.70
C ALA A 68 -3.92 -18.69 -1.30
N PRO A 69 -5.23 -18.41 -1.45
CA PRO A 69 -6.18 -19.32 -2.07
C PRO A 69 -5.78 -19.72 -3.49
N ASP A 70 -6.40 -20.79 -3.96
CA ASP A 70 -6.27 -21.20 -5.35
C ASP A 70 -6.65 -20.04 -6.31
N PRO A 71 -5.83 -19.78 -7.34
CA PRO A 71 -6.08 -18.68 -8.28
C PRO A 71 -7.44 -18.77 -8.98
N GLY A 72 -7.92 -19.96 -9.30
CA GLY A 72 -9.22 -20.16 -9.94
C GLY A 72 -10.36 -19.75 -9.03
N GLY A 73 -10.33 -20.20 -7.77
CA GLY A 73 -11.30 -19.79 -6.75
C GLY A 73 -11.28 -18.30 -6.49
N GLU A 74 -10.09 -17.68 -6.49
CA GLU A 74 -9.93 -16.23 -6.33
C GLU A 74 -10.55 -15.44 -7.51
N LEU A 75 -10.35 -15.91 -8.74
CA LEU A 75 -10.98 -15.30 -9.93
C LEU A 75 -12.50 -15.40 -9.88
N VAL A 76 -13.06 -16.54 -9.48
CA VAL A 76 -14.50 -16.72 -9.32
C VAL A 76 -15.05 -15.76 -8.27
N TRP A 77 -14.40 -15.67 -7.11
CA TRP A 77 -14.80 -14.75 -6.05
C TRP A 77 -14.78 -13.30 -6.54
N LEU A 78 -13.70 -12.86 -7.19
CA LEU A 78 -13.55 -11.51 -7.74
C LEU A 78 -14.62 -11.18 -8.79
N SER A 79 -15.08 -12.18 -9.56
CA SER A 79 -16.09 -12.00 -10.60
C SER A 79 -17.50 -11.90 -10.03
N ASN A 80 -17.78 -12.61 -8.93
CA ASN A 80 -19.10 -12.69 -8.32
C ASN A 80 -19.34 -11.65 -7.22
N THR A 81 -18.29 -10.98 -6.76
CA THR A 81 -18.40 -9.95 -5.71
C THR A 81 -18.89 -8.64 -6.32
N GLU A 82 -20.04 -8.17 -5.88
CA GLU A 82 -20.64 -6.90 -6.30
C GLU A 82 -19.94 -5.70 -5.64
N ASP A 83 -19.61 -5.83 -4.36
CA ASP A 83 -18.84 -4.80 -3.64
C ASP A 83 -17.39 -4.79 -4.08
N ARG A 84 -17.02 -3.72 -4.79
CA ARG A 84 -15.66 -3.49 -5.28
C ARG A 84 -14.87 -2.55 -4.37
N GLY A 85 -15.11 -2.66 -3.06
CA GLY A 85 -14.41 -1.92 -2.02
C GLY A 85 -12.95 -2.31 -1.87
N ARG A 86 -12.38 -1.94 -0.71
CA ARG A 86 -10.95 -2.13 -0.41
C ARG A 86 -10.50 -3.61 -0.48
N GLU A 87 -11.29 -4.53 0.08
CA GLU A 87 -10.93 -5.96 0.07
C GLU A 87 -10.87 -6.50 -1.36
N TRP A 88 -11.86 -6.21 -2.17
CA TRP A 88 -11.85 -6.61 -3.58
C TRP A 88 -10.61 -6.10 -4.33
N LEU A 89 -10.25 -4.82 -4.10
CA LEU A 89 -9.07 -4.23 -4.74
C LEU A 89 -7.77 -4.86 -4.24
N LEU A 90 -7.65 -5.12 -2.93
CA LEU A 90 -6.50 -5.79 -2.33
C LEU A 90 -6.31 -7.20 -2.91
N ARG A 91 -7.37 -8.00 -2.95
CA ARG A 91 -7.33 -9.37 -3.46
C ARG A 91 -7.00 -9.40 -4.96
N ARG A 92 -7.60 -8.50 -5.73
CA ARG A 92 -7.29 -8.36 -7.15
C ARG A 92 -5.85 -7.94 -7.40
N ALA A 93 -5.33 -6.96 -6.65
CA ALA A 93 -3.95 -6.52 -6.76
C ALA A 93 -2.96 -7.62 -6.37
N ALA A 94 -3.27 -8.38 -5.32
CA ALA A 94 -2.48 -9.54 -4.89
C ALA A 94 -2.45 -10.64 -5.95
N LEU A 95 -3.59 -10.98 -6.55
CA LEU A 95 -3.66 -11.98 -7.62
C LEU A 95 -2.81 -11.55 -8.83
N MET A 96 -2.91 -10.28 -9.25
CA MET A 96 -2.10 -9.75 -10.36
C MET A 96 -0.61 -9.70 -10.01
N ASP A 97 -0.24 -9.41 -8.75
CA ASP A 97 1.15 -9.45 -8.32
C ASP A 97 1.71 -10.87 -8.29
N ARG A 98 0.91 -11.86 -7.89
CA ARG A 98 1.27 -13.30 -7.94
C ARG A 98 1.56 -13.74 -9.38
N MET A 99 0.69 -13.38 -10.33
CA MET A 99 0.87 -13.67 -11.76
C MET A 99 2.13 -13.00 -12.31
N ALA A 100 2.32 -11.71 -12.03
CA ALA A 100 3.47 -10.92 -12.48
C ALA A 100 4.80 -11.35 -11.81
N SER A 101 4.73 -12.04 -10.66
CA SER A 101 5.87 -12.63 -9.97
C SER A 101 6.17 -14.08 -10.38
N GLY A 102 5.41 -14.64 -11.33
CA GLY A 102 5.58 -16.02 -11.79
C GLY A 102 5.17 -17.09 -10.76
N LEU A 103 4.38 -16.73 -9.75
CA LEU A 103 3.96 -17.66 -8.70
C LEU A 103 2.74 -18.53 -9.07
N ILE A 104 2.13 -18.26 -10.22
CA ILE A 104 0.97 -19.01 -10.71
C ILE A 104 1.33 -19.63 -12.07
N PRO A 105 1.59 -20.94 -12.13
CA PRO A 105 1.92 -21.61 -13.39
C PRO A 105 0.81 -21.43 -14.43
N GLY A 106 1.19 -21.13 -15.67
CA GLY A 106 0.25 -20.96 -16.79
C GLY A 106 -0.49 -19.61 -16.83
N TYR A 107 -0.30 -18.76 -15.86
CA TYR A 107 -0.86 -17.41 -15.84
C TYR A 107 0.25 -16.36 -15.86
N THR A 108 0.08 -15.38 -16.72
CA THR A 108 0.99 -14.22 -16.79
C THR A 108 0.22 -12.93 -16.71
N ALA A 109 0.72 -11.98 -15.96
CA ALA A 109 0.23 -10.61 -15.97
C ALA A 109 1.37 -9.65 -16.27
N SER A 110 1.07 -8.53 -16.91
CA SER A 110 2.09 -7.51 -17.09
C SER A 110 2.44 -6.87 -15.74
N GLY A 111 3.73 -6.59 -15.55
CA GLY A 111 4.18 -5.88 -14.34
C GLY A 111 3.52 -4.50 -14.19
N SER A 112 3.18 -3.83 -15.30
CA SER A 112 2.46 -2.55 -15.31
C SER A 112 1.04 -2.69 -14.76
N SER A 113 0.29 -3.72 -15.15
CA SER A 113 -1.07 -3.94 -14.62
C SER A 113 -1.06 -4.24 -13.12
N ALA A 114 -0.08 -5.01 -12.65
CA ALA A 114 0.09 -5.24 -11.21
C ALA A 114 0.46 -3.95 -10.46
N LEU A 115 1.31 -3.12 -11.06
CA LEU A 115 1.72 -1.83 -10.50
C LEU A 115 0.55 -0.83 -10.43
N ASP A 116 -0.28 -0.76 -11.47
CA ASP A 116 -1.45 0.13 -11.51
C ASP A 116 -2.46 -0.20 -10.41
N LEU A 117 -2.78 -1.49 -10.21
CA LEU A 117 -3.68 -1.91 -9.14
C LEU A 117 -3.09 -1.65 -7.76
N ALA A 118 -1.79 -1.88 -7.60
CA ALA A 118 -1.08 -1.60 -6.36
C ALA A 118 -1.11 -0.10 -6.02
N SER A 119 -0.86 0.76 -7.00
CA SER A 119 -0.92 2.22 -6.84
C SER A 119 -2.33 2.71 -6.50
N ARG A 120 -3.37 2.09 -7.09
CA ARG A 120 -4.76 2.39 -6.74
C ARG A 120 -5.10 2.01 -5.30
N LEU A 121 -4.62 0.86 -4.82
CA LEU A 121 -4.80 0.45 -3.43
C LEU A 121 -4.11 1.43 -2.48
N MET A 122 -2.87 1.81 -2.76
CA MET A 122 -2.15 2.83 -1.98
C MET A 122 -2.90 4.15 -1.92
N GLY A 123 -3.45 4.60 -3.06
CA GLY A 123 -4.26 5.83 -3.12
C GLY A 123 -5.54 5.72 -2.29
N LEU A 124 -6.21 4.57 -2.31
CA LEU A 124 -7.41 4.33 -1.50
C LEU A 124 -7.11 4.34 0.00
N ASP A 125 -5.97 3.77 0.38
CA ASP A 125 -5.53 3.69 1.78
C ASP A 125 -4.86 4.98 2.28
N GLY A 126 -4.66 5.98 1.41
CA GLY A 126 -3.90 7.20 1.76
C GLY A 126 -2.44 6.91 2.10
N ALA A 127 -1.88 5.81 1.58
CA ALA A 127 -0.52 5.41 1.89
C ALA A 127 0.51 6.37 1.30
N VAL A 128 1.58 6.62 2.04
CA VAL A 128 2.64 7.56 1.64
C VAL A 128 3.38 7.06 0.39
N VAL A 129 3.54 7.96 -0.58
CA VAL A 129 4.19 7.72 -1.88
C VAL A 129 5.71 7.63 -1.69
N GLY A 130 6.21 6.53 -1.20
CA GLY A 130 7.66 6.35 -0.99
C GLY A 130 8.11 4.89 -1.03
N CYS A 131 7.17 3.97 -1.00
CA CYS A 131 7.46 2.54 -1.07
C CYS A 131 7.11 1.95 -2.43
N ASN A 132 7.69 0.80 -2.74
CA ASN A 132 7.30 0.02 -3.92
C ASN A 132 5.83 -0.41 -3.79
N PRO A 133 4.91 0.01 -4.70
CA PRO A 133 3.49 -0.31 -4.57
C PRO A 133 3.19 -1.81 -4.50
N ARG A 134 3.93 -2.65 -5.21
CA ARG A 134 3.76 -4.10 -5.15
C ARG A 134 4.18 -4.68 -3.80
N ALA A 135 5.23 -4.13 -3.18
CA ALA A 135 5.62 -4.52 -1.82
C ALA A 135 4.55 -4.11 -0.80
N TYR A 136 3.92 -2.95 -0.99
CA TYR A 136 2.77 -2.53 -0.19
C TYR A 136 1.61 -3.54 -0.26
N VAL A 137 1.23 -3.98 -1.47
CA VAL A 137 0.19 -5.01 -1.65
C VAL A 137 0.54 -6.28 -0.87
N ARG A 138 1.78 -6.75 -0.96
CA ARG A 138 2.25 -7.97 -0.25
C ARG A 138 2.10 -7.84 1.25
N GLN A 139 2.51 -6.72 1.81
CA GLN A 139 2.37 -6.43 3.24
C GLN A 139 0.89 -6.42 3.65
N GLN A 140 0.05 -5.66 2.93
CA GLN A 140 -1.37 -5.56 3.25
C GLN A 140 -2.09 -6.90 3.11
N TYR A 141 -1.74 -7.70 2.11
CA TYR A 141 -2.32 -9.02 1.89
C TYR A 141 -1.92 -10.00 3.00
N ALA A 142 -0.65 -10.03 3.40
CA ALA A 142 -0.19 -10.86 4.50
C ALA A 142 -0.90 -10.52 5.81
N ALA A 143 -1.03 -9.23 6.13
CA ALA A 143 -1.76 -8.77 7.31
C ALA A 143 -3.25 -9.16 7.27
N TRP A 144 -3.90 -8.95 6.13
CA TRP A 144 -5.30 -9.35 5.93
C TRP A 144 -5.50 -10.86 6.12
N ARG A 145 -4.61 -11.70 5.58
CA ARG A 145 -4.66 -13.16 5.76
C ARG A 145 -4.51 -13.57 7.22
N GLN A 146 -3.62 -12.93 7.95
CA GLN A 146 -3.43 -13.20 9.39
C GLN A 146 -4.71 -12.90 10.19
N GLN A 147 -5.41 -11.82 9.87
CA GLN A 147 -6.68 -11.47 10.50
C GLN A 147 -7.75 -12.53 10.22
N GLN A 148 -7.89 -12.99 8.98
CA GLN A 148 -8.83 -14.05 8.61
C GLN A 148 -8.59 -15.36 9.37
N CYS A 149 -7.32 -15.74 9.58
CA CYS A 149 -7.00 -16.95 10.36
C CYS A 149 -7.27 -16.77 11.87
N GLY A 150 -7.05 -15.57 12.41
CA GLY A 150 -7.29 -15.27 13.83
C GLY A 150 -8.77 -15.31 14.23
N ASP A 151 -9.65 -14.86 13.35
CA ASP A 151 -11.10 -14.87 13.58
C ASP A 151 -11.67 -16.29 13.59
N HIS A 152 -11.14 -17.21 12.79
CA HIS A 152 -11.55 -18.62 12.79
C HIS A 152 -11.17 -19.34 14.08
N ASP A 153 -10.00 -19.09 14.65
CA ASP A 153 -9.58 -19.70 15.92
C ASP A 153 -10.43 -19.22 17.11
N THR A 154 -10.93 -17.99 17.04
CA THR A 154 -11.79 -17.42 18.09
C THR A 154 -13.23 -17.94 17.98
N ALA A 155 -13.72 -18.17 16.77
CA ALA A 155 -15.04 -18.74 16.52
C ALA A 155 -15.09 -20.23 16.91
N ALA A 156 -14.03 -21.00 16.62
CA ALA A 156 -13.93 -22.42 16.99
C ALA A 156 -13.91 -22.65 18.50
N ARG A 157 -13.43 -21.71 19.30
CA ARG A 157 -13.45 -21.79 20.79
C ARG A 157 -14.79 -21.49 21.43
N ARG A 158 -15.78 -20.99 20.67
CA ARG A 158 -17.13 -20.69 21.18
C ARG A 158 -18.16 -21.78 20.96
N VAL A 159 -17.81 -22.86 20.28
CA VAL A 159 -18.70 -23.99 20.01
C VAL A 159 -18.27 -25.19 20.85
N ASP A 160 -18.51 -25.13 22.17
CA ASP A 160 -18.76 -26.31 22.96
C ASP A 160 -20.22 -26.77 22.73
N ASP A 161 -20.59 -27.02 21.47
CA ASP A 161 -21.85 -27.69 21.12
C ASP A 161 -21.55 -28.91 20.22
N PRO A 162 -21.78 -30.14 20.71
CA PRO A 162 -21.49 -31.34 19.92
C PRO A 162 -22.64 -31.61 18.96
N GLY A 163 -22.56 -31.09 17.76
CA GLY A 163 -23.45 -31.55 16.72
C GLY A 163 -23.81 -30.55 15.64
N GLU A 164 -22.88 -30.27 14.73
CA GLU A 164 -23.23 -30.06 13.32
C GLU A 164 -21.96 -30.14 12.49
N ASP A 165 -21.92 -31.18 11.67
CA ASP A 165 -20.87 -31.52 10.72
C ASP A 165 -20.90 -30.49 9.55
N CYS A 166 -20.20 -29.41 9.69
CA CYS A 166 -20.00 -28.46 8.58
C CYS A 166 -18.77 -28.92 7.78
N GLY A 167 -19.03 -29.55 6.65
CA GLY A 167 -18.04 -30.05 5.69
C GLY A 167 -17.23 -28.96 4.99
N GLN A 168 -16.53 -28.10 5.76
CA GLN A 168 -15.55 -27.17 5.24
C GLN A 168 -14.15 -27.72 5.47
N ALA A 169 -13.36 -27.77 4.40
CA ALA A 169 -11.99 -28.22 4.42
C ALA A 169 -11.17 -27.44 5.48
N PRO A 170 -10.30 -28.12 6.25
CA PRO A 170 -9.52 -27.49 7.30
C PRO A 170 -8.60 -26.40 6.72
N CYS A 171 -8.59 -25.24 7.35
CA CYS A 171 -7.56 -24.24 7.13
C CYS A 171 -6.19 -24.85 7.43
N VAL A 172 -5.37 -25.07 6.40
CA VAL A 172 -4.00 -25.55 6.58
C VAL A 172 -3.14 -24.36 7.02
N CYS A 173 -3.27 -24.00 8.28
CA CYS A 173 -2.28 -23.18 8.95
C CYS A 173 -1.12 -24.10 9.31
N GLY A 174 -0.03 -24.09 8.52
CA GLY A 174 1.15 -24.88 8.79
C GLY A 174 1.73 -24.63 10.18
N PRO A 175 2.49 -25.58 10.74
CA PRO A 175 3.03 -25.46 12.08
C PRO A 175 3.94 -24.23 12.19
N LYS A 176 3.76 -23.47 13.28
CA LYS A 176 4.69 -22.40 13.68
C LYS A 176 6.09 -22.97 13.76
N ALA A 177 7.01 -22.45 12.94
CA ALA A 177 8.42 -22.77 13.08
C ALA A 177 8.90 -22.34 14.50
N PRO A 178 9.65 -23.17 15.22
CA PRO A 178 10.26 -22.76 16.47
C PRO A 178 11.35 -21.73 16.18
N PHE A 179 11.48 -20.76 17.09
CA PHE A 179 12.51 -19.71 17.11
C PHE A 179 13.93 -20.28 17.11
#